data_627b2fc7622b866eea070e09c4016562
#
_entry.id   627b2fc7622b866eea070e09c4016562
#
_cell.length_a   1.000
_cell.length_b   1.000
_cell.length_c   1.000
_cell.angle_alpha   90.00
_cell.angle_beta   90.00
_cell.angle_gamma   90.00
#
_symmetry.space_group_name_H-M   'P 1'
#
loop_
_entity.id
_entity.type
_entity.pdbx_description
1 polymer ?
#
loop_
_entity_poly.entity_id
_entity_poly.type
_entity_poly.pdbx_seq_one_letter_code
_entity_poly.pdbx_strand_id
1 'polypeptide(L)'
;LLCKQLEVNKKSVFRNSTPLDLSFLFQIQDILRQKTELFYKKRVPQRFTAFDDNKPILPQIKKKDRLLSYPFDSIKPFINMLREAADDKNVVSIKMTLYRVAKHSEVVEALCEAAENGKDVLVLVELKARFDEENNIEWSRRLEKAGCTVIYGLEGYKVHSKLCLITKRSGTKTEYYTQIGTGNYNEKTSRLYTDLSVMTC
;
A
#
# COMPACT_ATOMS: atom_id res chain seq x y z
N LEU A 1 28.98 -2.88 27.95
CA LEU A 1 28.82 -3.92 26.93
C LEU A 1 28.28 -3.30 25.63
N LEU A 2 27.11 -2.66 25.64
CA LEU A 2 26.42 -2.10 24.47
C LEU A 2 27.26 -1.07 23.70
N CYS A 3 27.90 -0.12 24.42
CA CYS A 3 28.75 0.89 23.78
C CYS A 3 29.93 0.28 23.01
N LYS A 4 30.48 -0.83 23.51
CA LYS A 4 31.57 -1.55 22.85
C LYS A 4 31.09 -2.25 21.59
N GLN A 5 29.91 -2.88 21.65
CA GLN A 5 29.31 -3.58 20.49
C GLN A 5 28.86 -2.61 19.38
N LEU A 6 28.41 -1.41 19.75
CA LEU A 6 27.96 -0.38 18.82
C LEU A 6 29.07 0.60 18.42
N GLU A 7 30.31 0.40 18.94
CA GLU A 7 31.46 1.28 18.69
C GLU A 7 31.20 2.77 19.03
N VAL A 8 30.31 3.00 20.02
CA VAL A 8 29.88 4.34 20.41
C VAL A 8 30.76 4.87 21.55
N ASN A 9 31.23 6.11 21.41
CA ASN A 9 31.99 6.79 22.46
C ASN A 9 31.09 7.01 23.70
N LYS A 10 31.62 6.76 24.90
CA LYS A 10 30.89 6.98 26.15
C LYS A 10 30.38 8.42 26.32
N LYS A 11 31.04 9.40 25.72
CA LYS A 11 30.61 10.82 25.72
C LYS A 11 29.33 11.04 24.90
N SER A 12 29.00 10.15 23.99
CA SER A 12 27.78 10.17 23.18
C SER A 12 26.61 9.39 23.80
N VAL A 13 26.78 8.91 25.04
CA VAL A 13 25.76 8.14 25.76
C VAL A 13 25.12 9.01 26.82
N PHE A 14 23.84 9.29 26.62
CA PHE A 14 23.02 10.03 27.56
C PHE A 14 22.15 9.06 28.36
N ARG A 15 22.10 9.23 29.68
CA ARG A 15 21.19 8.49 30.55
C ARG A 15 19.96 9.32 30.78
N ASN A 16 18.79 8.73 30.53
CA ASN A 16 17.51 9.34 30.84
C ASN A 16 16.78 8.49 31.87
N SER A 17 16.14 9.11 32.84
CA SER A 17 15.34 8.46 33.88
C SER A 17 13.88 8.26 33.47
N THR A 18 13.46 8.87 32.39
CA THR A 18 12.11 8.78 31.83
C THR A 18 12.10 8.03 30.52
N PRO A 19 10.97 7.46 30.07
CA PRO A 19 10.83 6.93 28.73
C PRO A 19 11.21 7.96 27.67
N LEU A 20 11.98 7.55 26.67
CA LEU A 20 12.40 8.43 25.61
C LEU A 20 11.24 8.60 24.61
N ASP A 21 10.76 9.82 24.49
CA ASP A 21 9.82 10.24 23.45
C ASP A 21 10.49 11.29 22.55
N LEU A 22 10.64 10.96 21.28
CA LEU A 22 11.23 11.82 20.25
C LEU A 22 10.18 12.45 19.33
N SER A 23 8.90 12.30 19.62
CA SER A 23 7.80 12.83 18.78
C SER A 23 7.84 14.36 18.62
N PHE A 24 8.39 15.08 19.62
CA PHE A 24 8.60 16.53 19.56
C PHE A 24 9.49 16.97 18.37
N LEU A 25 10.33 16.07 17.84
CA LEU A 25 11.18 16.38 16.68
C LEU A 25 10.35 16.70 15.43
N PHE A 26 9.14 16.14 15.30
CA PHE A 26 8.23 16.52 14.20
C PHE A 26 7.79 17.98 14.31
N GLN A 27 7.56 18.48 15.53
CA GLN A 27 7.25 19.89 15.76
C GLN A 27 8.43 20.79 15.40
N ILE A 28 9.65 20.41 15.79
CA ILE A 28 10.88 21.12 15.39
C ILE A 28 11.03 21.12 13.88
N GLN A 29 10.78 20.00 13.23
CA GLN A 29 10.80 19.89 11.76
C GLN A 29 9.84 20.89 11.11
N ASP A 30 8.63 21.03 11.65
CA ASP A 30 7.62 21.96 11.12
C ASP A 30 8.04 23.42 11.31
N ILE A 31 8.61 23.77 12.47
CA ILE A 31 9.15 25.11 12.76
C ILE A 31 10.30 25.46 11.80
N LEU A 32 11.17 24.51 11.52
CA LEU A 32 12.35 24.69 10.67
C LEU A 32 12.06 24.54 9.17
N ARG A 33 10.81 24.31 8.76
CA ARG A 33 10.42 24.00 7.37
C ARG A 33 10.94 25.01 6.33
N GLN A 34 11.12 26.27 6.74
CA GLN A 34 11.66 27.33 5.88
C GLN A 34 13.17 27.21 5.63
N LYS A 35 13.89 26.45 6.46
CA LYS A 35 15.33 26.25 6.35
C LYS A 35 15.63 25.03 5.49
N THR A 36 15.49 25.20 4.18
CA THR A 36 15.56 24.08 3.21
C THR A 36 16.91 23.36 3.21
N GLU A 37 17.97 24.03 3.64
CA GLU A 37 19.33 23.48 3.79
C GLU A 37 19.44 22.39 4.86
N LEU A 38 18.46 22.31 5.79
CA LEU A 38 18.41 21.30 6.85
C LEU A 38 17.66 20.04 6.41
N PHE A 39 17.08 20.04 5.21
CA PHE A 39 16.25 18.94 4.73
C PHE A 39 16.83 18.31 3.47
N TYR A 40 16.69 17.01 3.36
CA TYR A 40 16.93 16.34 2.08
C TYR A 40 15.93 16.82 1.02
N LYS A 41 16.38 16.90 -0.22
CA LYS A 41 15.50 17.21 -1.35
C LYS A 41 14.32 16.23 -1.36
N LYS A 42 13.09 16.76 -1.45
CA LYS A 42 11.89 15.95 -1.51
C LYS A 42 11.95 15.03 -2.73
N ARG A 43 11.89 13.73 -2.49
CA ARG A 43 11.82 12.74 -3.56
C ARG A 43 10.42 12.71 -4.14
N VAL A 44 10.32 12.83 -5.46
CA VAL A 44 9.06 12.71 -6.20
C VAL A 44 9.10 11.39 -6.96
N PRO A 45 8.16 10.47 -6.70
CA PRO A 45 8.08 9.22 -7.46
C PRO A 45 7.95 9.51 -8.96
N GLN A 46 8.73 8.83 -9.75
CA GLN A 46 8.74 8.98 -11.19
C GLN A 46 7.61 8.15 -11.83
N ARG A 47 7.19 8.57 -13.00
CA ARG A 47 6.32 7.77 -13.85
C ARG A 47 7.06 6.48 -14.24
N PHE A 48 6.40 5.33 -14.10
CA PHE A 48 6.96 4.07 -14.54
C PHE A 48 6.85 3.96 -16.07
N THR A 49 7.97 4.18 -16.77
CA THR A 49 8.01 4.31 -18.24
C THR A 49 7.71 3.02 -19.00
N ALA A 50 7.72 1.86 -18.33
CA ALA A 50 7.37 0.59 -18.96
C ALA A 50 5.85 0.40 -19.17
N PHE A 51 5.01 1.28 -18.61
CA PHE A 51 3.59 1.37 -18.94
C PHE A 51 3.33 2.52 -19.92
N ASP A 52 2.49 2.25 -20.91
CA ASP A 52 1.88 3.27 -21.77
C ASP A 52 0.60 3.75 -21.08
N ASP A 53 0.60 4.96 -20.55
CA ASP A 53 -0.54 5.52 -19.79
C ASP A 53 -1.79 5.73 -20.66
N ASN A 54 -1.66 5.72 -21.99
CA ASN A 54 -2.78 5.85 -22.93
C ASN A 54 -3.45 4.51 -23.24
N LYS A 55 -2.98 3.41 -22.64
CA LYS A 55 -3.51 2.06 -22.87
C LYS A 55 -3.93 1.41 -21.56
N PRO A 56 -4.94 0.52 -21.62
CA PRO A 56 -5.33 -0.29 -20.48
C PRO A 56 -4.14 -1.05 -19.86
N ILE A 57 -4.11 -1.16 -18.54
CA ILE A 57 -3.00 -1.77 -17.80
C ILE A 57 -3.02 -3.29 -17.87
N LEU A 58 -4.18 -3.92 -17.73
CA LEU A 58 -4.30 -5.38 -17.73
C LEU A 58 -3.69 -6.03 -18.98
N PRO A 59 -3.97 -5.57 -20.21
CA PRO A 59 -3.32 -6.11 -21.39
C PRO A 59 -1.80 -5.92 -21.43
N GLN A 60 -1.27 -4.88 -20.78
CA GLN A 60 0.18 -4.64 -20.71
C GLN A 60 0.87 -5.59 -19.73
N ILE A 61 0.21 -5.90 -18.59
CA ILE A 61 0.68 -6.90 -17.64
C ILE A 61 0.65 -8.29 -18.28
N LYS A 62 -0.41 -8.62 -19.01
CA LYS A 62 -0.53 -9.90 -19.73
C LYS A 62 0.61 -10.15 -20.71
N LYS A 63 1.17 -9.09 -21.30
CA LYS A 63 2.31 -9.21 -22.24
C LYS A 63 3.63 -9.42 -21.51
N LYS A 64 3.81 -8.85 -20.35
CA LYS A 64 5.08 -8.88 -19.63
C LYS A 64 4.87 -8.46 -18.17
N ASP A 65 5.49 -9.18 -17.26
CA ASP A 65 5.56 -8.82 -15.85
C ASP A 65 6.17 -7.43 -15.65
N ARG A 66 5.71 -6.73 -14.63
CA ARG A 66 6.17 -5.39 -14.26
C ARG A 66 6.67 -5.39 -12.83
N LEU A 67 7.91 -4.94 -12.65
CA LEU A 67 8.53 -4.73 -11.34
C LEU A 67 8.64 -3.23 -11.09
N LEU A 68 7.96 -2.74 -10.06
CA LEU A 68 8.05 -1.37 -9.59
C LEU A 68 8.89 -1.32 -8.32
N SER A 69 9.67 -0.26 -8.17
CA SER A 69 10.51 0.00 -6.99
C SER A 69 10.11 1.31 -6.34
N TYR A 70 9.46 1.21 -5.18
CA TYR A 70 9.12 2.39 -4.38
C TYR A 70 10.33 2.83 -3.54
N PRO A 71 10.45 4.11 -3.23
CA PRO A 71 9.63 5.27 -3.58
C PRO A 71 10.03 5.92 -4.92
N PHE A 72 10.80 5.23 -5.76
CA PHE A 72 11.30 5.77 -7.02
C PHE A 72 10.22 5.77 -8.09
N ASP A 73 9.48 4.67 -8.21
CA ASP A 73 8.31 4.56 -9.06
C ASP A 73 7.04 4.99 -8.34
N SER A 74 6.06 5.46 -9.11
CA SER A 74 4.73 5.80 -8.59
C SER A 74 3.88 4.54 -8.33
N ILE A 75 3.06 4.56 -7.29
CA ILE A 75 2.04 3.53 -7.03
C ILE A 75 0.84 3.62 -7.99
N LYS A 76 0.73 4.69 -8.77
CA LYS A 76 -0.41 4.93 -9.69
C LYS A 76 -0.72 3.76 -10.63
N PRO A 77 0.25 3.07 -11.25
CA PRO A 77 -0.05 1.92 -12.09
C PRO A 77 -0.86 0.84 -11.37
N PHE A 78 -0.58 0.58 -10.10
CA PHE A 78 -1.35 -0.38 -9.30
C PHE A 78 -2.79 0.13 -9.03
N ILE A 79 -2.96 1.40 -8.68
CA ILE A 79 -4.28 2.00 -8.48
C ILE A 79 -5.10 1.96 -9.78
N ASN A 80 -4.46 2.29 -10.92
CA ASN A 80 -5.11 2.23 -12.23
C ASN A 80 -5.50 0.80 -12.61
N MET A 81 -4.70 -0.21 -12.23
CA MET A 81 -5.07 -1.62 -12.41
C MET A 81 -6.36 -1.98 -11.65
N LEU A 82 -6.53 -1.49 -10.42
CA LEU A 82 -7.75 -1.72 -9.64
C LEU A 82 -8.95 -1.00 -10.26
N ARG A 83 -8.81 0.26 -10.68
CA ARG A 83 -9.88 1.02 -11.34
C ARG A 83 -10.28 0.38 -12.67
N GLU A 84 -9.32 -0.01 -13.50
CA GLU A 84 -9.61 -0.75 -14.73
C GLU A 84 -10.36 -2.06 -14.44
N ALA A 85 -9.96 -2.78 -13.39
CA ALA A 85 -10.63 -3.99 -12.97
C ALA A 85 -12.05 -3.74 -12.45
N ALA A 86 -12.30 -2.60 -11.79
CA ALA A 86 -13.63 -2.21 -11.32
C ALA A 86 -14.59 -1.96 -12.50
N ASP A 87 -14.11 -1.37 -13.58
CA ASP A 87 -14.91 -1.02 -14.76
C ASP A 87 -15.05 -2.16 -15.78
N ASP A 88 -14.08 -3.08 -15.84
CA ASP A 88 -14.08 -4.16 -16.84
C ASP A 88 -15.17 -5.18 -16.57
N LYS A 89 -16.15 -5.28 -17.48
CA LYS A 89 -17.30 -6.21 -17.39
C LYS A 89 -16.88 -7.69 -17.33
N ASN A 90 -15.70 -8.02 -17.79
CA ASN A 90 -15.17 -9.39 -17.78
C ASN A 90 -14.44 -9.73 -16.47
N VAL A 91 -14.13 -8.77 -15.63
CA VAL A 91 -13.60 -9.00 -14.28
C VAL A 91 -14.75 -9.51 -13.41
N VAL A 92 -14.53 -10.65 -12.76
CA VAL A 92 -15.53 -11.30 -11.92
C VAL A 92 -15.25 -11.16 -10.43
N SER A 93 -13.97 -11.08 -10.04
CA SER A 93 -13.61 -10.91 -8.62
C SER A 93 -12.31 -10.18 -8.42
N ILE A 94 -12.20 -9.52 -7.26
CA ILE A 94 -10.97 -8.93 -6.72
C ILE A 94 -10.80 -9.44 -5.29
N LYS A 95 -9.66 -10.07 -4.99
CA LYS A 95 -9.30 -10.54 -3.64
C LYS A 95 -8.03 -9.84 -3.17
N MET A 96 -8.06 -9.25 -1.99
CA MET A 96 -6.96 -8.40 -1.55
C MET A 96 -6.72 -8.47 -0.04
N THR A 97 -5.46 -8.34 0.37
CA THR A 97 -5.10 -8.16 1.78
C THR A 97 -4.85 -6.68 2.07
N LEU A 98 -5.37 -6.17 3.18
CA LEU A 98 -5.10 -4.80 3.64
C LEU A 98 -4.53 -4.83 5.05
N TYR A 99 -3.41 -4.12 5.26
CA TYR A 99 -2.76 -3.97 6.56
C TYR A 99 -2.82 -2.53 7.07
N ARG A 100 -2.36 -1.58 6.26
CA ARG A 100 -2.41 -0.13 6.52
C ARG A 100 -2.81 0.59 5.26
N VAL A 101 -3.88 1.34 5.32
CA VAL A 101 -4.36 2.17 4.21
C VAL A 101 -4.30 3.66 4.56
N ALA A 102 -4.22 4.52 3.57
CA ALA A 102 -4.23 5.96 3.79
C ALA A 102 -5.62 6.44 4.26
N LYS A 103 -5.69 7.55 4.99
CA LYS A 103 -6.96 8.13 5.45
C LYS A 103 -7.94 8.43 4.29
N HIS A 104 -7.41 8.79 3.13
CA HIS A 104 -8.15 8.94 1.87
C HIS A 104 -7.48 8.02 0.86
N SER A 105 -7.88 6.75 0.85
CA SER A 105 -7.23 5.71 0.06
C SER A 105 -7.95 5.49 -1.26
N GLU A 106 -7.25 5.81 -2.37
CA GLU A 106 -7.70 5.49 -3.72
C GLU A 106 -7.83 3.98 -3.95
N VAL A 107 -7.07 3.17 -3.21
CA VAL A 107 -7.17 1.71 -3.24
C VAL A 107 -8.52 1.25 -2.69
N VAL A 108 -8.94 1.77 -1.53
CA VAL A 108 -10.24 1.43 -0.93
C VAL A 108 -11.38 1.94 -1.81
N GLU A 109 -11.25 3.14 -2.37
CA GLU A 109 -12.24 3.68 -3.31
C GLU A 109 -12.45 2.76 -4.52
N ALA A 110 -11.36 2.31 -5.14
CA ALA A 110 -11.45 1.39 -6.28
C ALA A 110 -12.05 0.02 -5.93
N LEU A 111 -11.83 -0.48 -4.71
CA LEU A 111 -12.48 -1.73 -4.23
C LEU A 111 -13.98 -1.54 -3.99
N CYS A 112 -14.39 -0.40 -3.42
CA CYS A 112 -15.81 -0.05 -3.26
C CYS A 112 -16.49 0.05 -4.62
N GLU A 113 -15.90 0.78 -5.56
CA GLU A 113 -16.40 0.94 -6.92
C GLU A 113 -16.54 -0.42 -7.64
N ALA A 114 -15.57 -1.32 -7.47
CA ALA A 114 -15.64 -2.68 -8.01
C ALA A 114 -16.84 -3.46 -7.46
N ALA A 115 -17.10 -3.40 -6.15
CA ALA A 115 -18.25 -4.06 -5.54
C ALA A 115 -19.56 -3.45 -6.00
N GLU A 116 -19.67 -2.13 -6.06
CA GLU A 116 -20.84 -1.40 -6.56
C GLU A 116 -21.11 -1.73 -8.04
N ASN A 117 -20.06 -1.99 -8.83
CA ASN A 117 -20.15 -2.48 -10.22
C ASN A 117 -20.43 -4.00 -10.33
N GLY A 118 -20.78 -4.65 -9.22
CA GLY A 118 -21.21 -6.07 -9.18
C GLY A 118 -20.07 -7.08 -9.22
N LYS A 119 -18.83 -6.70 -8.90
CA LYS A 119 -17.72 -7.65 -8.75
C LYS A 119 -17.77 -8.34 -7.39
N ASP A 120 -17.34 -9.61 -7.32
CA ASP A 120 -17.09 -10.29 -6.04
C ASP A 120 -15.78 -9.75 -5.44
N VAL A 121 -15.92 -8.87 -4.45
CA VAL A 121 -14.76 -8.23 -3.79
C VAL A 121 -14.58 -8.80 -2.39
N LEU A 122 -13.46 -9.49 -2.15
CA LEU A 122 -13.11 -10.05 -0.86
C LEU A 122 -11.84 -9.36 -0.32
N VAL A 123 -11.93 -8.79 0.87
CA VAL A 123 -10.83 -8.07 1.51
C VAL A 123 -10.51 -8.67 2.87
N LEU A 124 -9.28 -9.13 3.05
CA LEU A 124 -8.75 -9.59 4.32
C LEU A 124 -8.05 -8.42 5.02
N VAL A 125 -8.62 -7.90 6.10
CA VAL A 125 -8.13 -6.73 6.83
C VAL A 125 -7.46 -7.15 8.13
N GLU A 126 -6.23 -6.68 8.38
CA GLU A 126 -5.57 -6.78 9.69
C GLU A 126 -6.00 -5.64 10.60
N LEU A 127 -6.89 -5.91 11.55
CA LEU A 127 -7.36 -4.88 12.50
C LEU A 127 -6.28 -4.43 13.48
N LYS A 128 -5.39 -5.34 13.88
CA LYS A 128 -4.32 -5.06 14.87
C LYS A 128 -3.08 -4.43 14.22
N ALA A 129 -3.28 -3.58 13.21
CA ALA A 129 -2.22 -2.77 12.63
C ALA A 129 -1.89 -1.64 13.60
N ARG A 130 -0.75 -1.75 14.30
CA ARG A 130 -0.33 -0.80 15.34
C ARG A 130 -0.44 0.66 14.86
N PHE A 131 -1.16 1.51 15.63
CA PHE A 131 -1.43 2.93 15.39
C PHE A 131 -2.39 3.26 14.24
N ASP A 132 -3.05 2.26 13.62
CA ASP A 132 -3.99 2.47 12.52
C ASP A 132 -5.35 1.78 12.77
N GLU A 133 -5.62 1.34 14.00
CA GLU A 133 -6.79 0.53 14.34
C GLU A 133 -8.10 1.26 14.01
N GLU A 134 -8.24 2.51 14.42
CA GLU A 134 -9.46 3.31 14.15
C GLU A 134 -9.69 3.52 12.66
N ASN A 135 -8.63 3.87 11.93
CA ASN A 135 -8.67 4.06 10.49
C ASN A 135 -9.05 2.76 9.76
N ASN A 136 -8.52 1.62 10.20
CA ASN A 136 -8.86 0.32 9.59
C ASN A 136 -10.31 -0.09 9.86
N ILE A 137 -10.87 0.23 11.03
CA ILE A 137 -12.29 0.01 11.35
C ILE A 137 -13.19 0.87 10.45
N GLU A 138 -12.87 2.14 10.27
CA GLU A 138 -13.63 3.04 9.41
C GLU A 138 -13.68 2.53 7.96
N TRP A 139 -12.52 2.14 7.40
CA TRP A 139 -12.42 1.60 6.05
C TRP A 139 -13.12 0.25 5.90
N SER A 140 -13.04 -0.62 6.89
CA SER A 140 -13.75 -1.90 6.86
C SER A 140 -15.26 -1.71 6.76
N ARG A 141 -15.83 -0.78 7.53
CA ARG A 141 -17.25 -0.43 7.46
C ARG A 141 -17.64 0.14 6.10
N ARG A 142 -16.77 0.96 5.51
CA ARG A 142 -17.01 1.52 4.16
C ARG A 142 -17.01 0.43 3.09
N LEU A 143 -16.07 -0.52 3.15
CA LEU A 143 -16.00 -1.67 2.25
C LEU A 143 -17.26 -2.54 2.37
N GLU A 144 -17.69 -2.88 3.61
CA GLU A 144 -18.92 -3.66 3.84
C GLU A 144 -20.15 -2.95 3.30
N LYS A 145 -20.27 -1.64 3.52
CA LYS A 145 -21.38 -0.83 3.01
C LYS A 145 -21.44 -0.80 1.48
N ALA A 146 -20.30 -0.85 0.81
CA ALA A 146 -20.20 -0.94 -0.66
C ALA A 146 -20.50 -2.34 -1.20
N GLY A 147 -20.68 -3.36 -0.33
CA GLY A 147 -20.97 -4.74 -0.73
C GLY A 147 -19.74 -5.66 -0.79
N CYS A 148 -18.57 -5.21 -0.30
CA CYS A 148 -17.41 -6.09 -0.19
C CYS A 148 -17.59 -7.12 0.94
N THR A 149 -17.09 -8.34 0.74
CA THR A 149 -16.88 -9.31 1.82
C THR A 149 -15.61 -8.95 2.57
N VAL A 150 -15.72 -8.62 3.85
CA VAL A 150 -14.57 -8.29 4.71
C VAL A 150 -14.29 -9.41 5.69
N ILE A 151 -13.05 -9.89 5.72
CA ILE A 151 -12.57 -10.87 6.71
C ILE A 151 -11.61 -10.14 7.66
N TYR A 152 -11.86 -10.27 8.96
CA TYR A 152 -11.09 -9.60 10.01
C TYR A 152 -10.01 -10.50 10.57
N GLY A 153 -8.83 -10.48 9.94
CA GLY A 153 -7.68 -11.25 10.38
C GLY A 153 -7.87 -12.77 10.30
N LEU A 154 -6.91 -13.49 10.83
CA LEU A 154 -6.93 -14.93 11.03
C LEU A 154 -6.53 -15.21 12.48
N GLU A 155 -7.28 -16.07 13.17
CA GLU A 155 -6.97 -16.41 14.56
C GLU A 155 -5.57 -17.05 14.67
N GLY A 156 -4.78 -16.56 15.63
CA GLY A 156 -3.41 -17.03 15.85
C GLY A 156 -2.36 -16.55 14.83
N TYR A 157 -2.76 -15.81 13.80
CA TYR A 157 -1.85 -15.30 12.78
C TYR A 157 -1.99 -13.79 12.58
N LYS A 158 -0.92 -13.17 12.11
CA LYS A 158 -0.92 -11.77 11.68
C LYS A 158 -0.88 -11.71 10.16
N VAL A 159 -1.85 -11.03 9.57
CA VAL A 159 -1.91 -10.84 8.11
C VAL A 159 -0.95 -9.73 7.71
N HIS A 160 0.22 -10.08 7.19
CA HIS A 160 1.25 -9.13 6.78
C HIS A 160 1.59 -9.18 5.29
N SER A 161 1.08 -10.16 4.55
CA SER A 161 1.24 -10.23 3.09
C SER A 161 0.57 -9.05 2.39
N LYS A 162 1.09 -8.66 1.23
CA LYS A 162 0.51 -7.65 0.34
C LYS A 162 0.23 -8.33 -0.97
N LEU A 163 -1.01 -8.76 -1.10
CA LEU A 163 -1.52 -9.57 -2.22
C LEU A 163 -2.78 -8.95 -2.78
N CYS A 164 -2.83 -8.85 -4.09
CA CYS A 164 -4.04 -8.52 -4.84
C CYS A 164 -4.18 -9.51 -5.99
N LEU A 165 -5.33 -10.16 -6.08
CA LEU A 165 -5.68 -11.09 -7.15
C LEU A 165 -6.95 -10.61 -7.84
N ILE A 166 -6.88 -10.36 -9.13
CA ILE A 166 -8.00 -10.02 -10.00
C ILE A 166 -8.27 -11.21 -10.90
N THR A 167 -9.52 -11.70 -10.90
CA THR A 167 -9.95 -12.78 -11.77
C THR A 167 -10.79 -12.22 -12.91
N LYS A 168 -10.39 -12.47 -14.15
CA LYS A 168 -11.08 -12.04 -15.36
C LYS A 168 -11.47 -13.23 -16.21
N ARG A 169 -12.70 -13.24 -16.72
CA ARG A 169 -13.17 -14.22 -17.73
C ARG A 169 -13.00 -13.64 -19.12
N SER A 170 -12.35 -14.38 -20.01
CA SER A 170 -12.16 -14.04 -21.41
C SER A 170 -12.68 -15.20 -22.27
N GLY A 171 -13.95 -15.16 -22.62
CA GLY A 171 -14.65 -16.28 -23.25
C GLY A 171 -14.69 -17.51 -22.33
N THR A 172 -14.07 -18.61 -22.77
CA THR A 172 -13.94 -19.86 -22.00
C THR A 172 -12.70 -19.89 -21.09
N LYS A 173 -11.84 -18.90 -21.18
CA LYS A 173 -10.59 -18.83 -20.40
C LYS A 173 -10.76 -17.95 -19.19
N THR A 174 -10.09 -18.33 -18.09
CA THR A 174 -9.92 -17.49 -16.90
C THR A 174 -8.49 -16.95 -16.87
N GLU A 175 -8.36 -15.66 -16.65
CA GLU A 175 -7.08 -14.95 -16.50
C GLU A 175 -6.97 -14.45 -15.06
N TYR A 176 -5.74 -14.53 -14.51
CA TYR A 176 -5.45 -14.12 -13.15
C TYR A 176 -4.38 -13.03 -13.16
N TYR A 177 -4.77 -11.81 -12.83
CA TYR A 177 -3.82 -10.70 -12.67
C TYR A 177 -3.48 -10.55 -11.21
N THR A 178 -2.21 -10.69 -10.89
CA THR A 178 -1.73 -10.70 -9.51
C THR A 178 -0.75 -9.56 -9.28
N GLN A 179 -0.92 -8.88 -8.16
CA GLN A 179 0.11 -7.98 -7.65
C GLN A 179 0.58 -8.51 -6.29
N ILE A 180 1.90 -8.57 -6.11
CA ILE A 180 2.57 -8.98 -4.88
C ILE A 180 3.55 -7.89 -4.52
N GLY A 181 3.54 -7.46 -3.26
CA GLY A 181 4.43 -6.40 -2.79
C GLY A 181 5.04 -6.66 -1.43
N THR A 182 6.14 -5.98 -1.15
CA THR A 182 6.74 -5.92 0.20
C THR A 182 6.12 -4.79 1.02
N GLY A 183 5.68 -3.71 0.37
CA GLY A 183 5.10 -2.50 0.96
C GLY A 183 3.58 -2.54 1.10
N ASN A 184 3.07 -1.80 2.09
CA ASN A 184 1.63 -1.67 2.30
C ASN A 184 0.96 -0.91 1.13
N TYR A 185 -0.32 -1.18 0.89
CA TYR A 185 -1.16 -0.46 -0.04
C TYR A 185 -1.56 0.90 0.53
N ASN A 186 -0.59 1.80 0.58
CA ASN A 186 -0.75 3.11 1.20
C ASN A 186 0.00 4.16 0.38
N GLU A 187 -0.73 5.09 -0.20
CA GLU A 187 -0.25 6.11 -1.15
C GLU A 187 0.76 7.09 -0.51
N LYS A 188 0.71 7.24 0.83
CA LYS A 188 1.66 8.09 1.56
C LYS A 188 2.96 7.34 1.83
N THR A 189 2.86 6.13 2.37
CA THR A 189 4.05 5.36 2.76
C THR A 189 4.83 4.85 1.56
N SER A 190 4.18 4.58 0.43
CA SER A 190 4.85 4.23 -0.84
C SER A 190 5.82 5.29 -1.36
N ARG A 191 5.70 6.55 -0.88
CA ARG A 191 6.61 7.64 -1.21
C ARG A 191 7.80 7.77 -0.26
N LEU A 192 7.85 6.95 0.80
CA LEU A 192 8.83 7.05 1.88
C LEU A 192 9.66 5.78 2.03
N TYR A 193 9.01 4.62 1.96
CA TYR A 193 9.64 3.32 2.19
C TYR A 193 10.18 2.72 0.90
N THR A 194 11.30 2.01 1.03
CA THR A 194 11.88 1.23 -0.06
C THR A 194 11.20 -0.14 -0.12
N ASP A 195 10.39 -0.33 -1.15
CA ASP A 195 9.59 -1.53 -1.35
C ASP A 195 9.60 -1.96 -2.81
N LEU A 196 9.32 -3.23 -3.05
CA LEU A 196 9.17 -3.82 -4.37
C LEU A 196 7.73 -4.26 -4.61
N SER A 197 7.28 -4.16 -5.85
CA SER A 197 5.93 -4.57 -6.28
C SER A 197 6.01 -5.24 -7.65
N VAL A 198 5.54 -6.47 -7.74
CA VAL A 198 5.44 -7.22 -9.00
C VAL A 198 3.98 -7.28 -9.41
N MET A 199 3.72 -6.99 -10.68
CA MET A 199 2.43 -7.16 -11.34
C MET A 199 2.60 -8.19 -12.46
N THR A 200 1.84 -9.28 -12.44
CA THR A 200 1.95 -10.44 -13.34
C THR A 200 0.59 -10.99 -13.73
N CYS A 201 0.54 -11.78 -14.81
CA CYS A 201 -0.69 -12.47 -15.29
C CYS A 201 -0.42 -13.95 -15.55
#